data_cc68e569387ed72de1620cdc718bb7dc
#
_entry.id   cc68e569387ed72de1620cdc718bb7dc
#
_cell.length_a   1.000
_cell.length_b   1.000
_cell.length_c   1.000
_cell.angle_alpha   90.00
_cell.angle_beta   90.00
_cell.angle_gamma   90.00
#
_symmetry.space_group_name_H-M   'P 1'
#
loop_
_entity.id
_entity.type
_entity.pdbx_description
1 polymer ?
#
loop_
_entity_poly.entity_id
_entity_poly.type
_entity_poly.pdbx_seq_one_letter_code
_entity_poly.pdbx_strand_id
1 'polypeptide(L)'
;ERADPDLVVSQGICDVCAVDSVLVREAVEELGLDCEVLTTDPHSLADVFDDIGRIGRATGREDRADEVVSGLRERVDRVRERTADRPAAERPRVAVLDWTDPVMTAGHWVPELVEWAGGEYGLADPGAASRPREWAEIREYDPEALVVAPCGFDLDQTFENLADLADREGWADLTAVREGRAYAVDGHHYLNRPGPRLVDSLEHLAGLLSPGRFDAPPADVARPLARTRAR
;
A
#
# COMPACT_ATOMS: atom_id res chain seq x y z
N GLU A 1 14.00 -32.66 1.97
CA GLU A 1 15.35 -32.09 1.74
C GLU A 1 15.54 -30.97 2.76
N ARG A 2 16.62 -31.00 3.54
CA ARG A 2 16.88 -29.99 4.58
C ARG A 2 17.58 -28.82 3.88
N ALA A 3 16.97 -27.64 3.89
CA ALA A 3 17.66 -26.43 3.50
C ALA A 3 18.73 -26.10 4.57
N ASP A 4 19.91 -25.71 4.13
CA ASP A 4 21.00 -25.24 4.99
C ASP A 4 21.29 -23.78 4.58
N PRO A 5 20.48 -22.82 5.04
CA PRO A 5 20.60 -21.44 4.61
C PRO A 5 21.72 -20.71 5.32
N ASP A 6 22.44 -19.83 4.62
CA ASP A 6 23.39 -18.88 5.22
C ASP A 6 22.66 -17.63 5.74
N LEU A 7 21.45 -17.35 5.24
CA LEU A 7 20.65 -16.18 5.59
C LEU A 7 19.16 -16.54 5.58
N VAL A 8 18.46 -16.13 6.62
CA VAL A 8 16.99 -16.12 6.69
C VAL A 8 16.50 -14.68 6.70
N VAL A 9 15.62 -14.32 5.74
CA VAL A 9 14.98 -13.00 5.72
C VAL A 9 13.54 -13.16 6.20
N SER A 10 13.16 -12.40 7.22
CA SER A 10 11.82 -12.36 7.80
C SER A 10 11.28 -10.94 7.84
N GLN A 11 9.98 -10.80 8.12
CA GLN A 11 9.36 -9.50 8.36
C GLN A 11 8.75 -9.43 9.77
N GLY A 12 8.70 -8.21 10.34
CA GLY A 12 8.11 -7.92 11.65
C GLY A 12 6.84 -7.07 11.61
N ILE A 13 6.43 -6.64 10.42
CA ILE A 13 5.39 -5.59 10.28
C ILE A 13 3.96 -6.07 10.53
N CYS A 14 3.66 -7.36 10.40
CA CYS A 14 2.29 -7.86 10.48
C CYS A 14 2.25 -9.26 11.09
N ASP A 15 1.64 -9.36 12.25
CA ASP A 15 1.45 -10.64 12.97
C ASP A 15 0.33 -11.51 12.35
N VAL A 16 -0.50 -10.94 11.45
CA VAL A 16 -1.60 -11.65 10.79
C VAL A 16 -1.15 -12.29 9.48
N CYS A 17 -0.28 -11.61 8.72
CA CYS A 17 0.11 -12.01 7.36
C CYS A 17 1.47 -12.70 7.30
N ALA A 18 2.22 -12.73 8.41
CA ALA A 18 3.56 -13.31 8.49
C ALA A 18 3.76 -14.08 9.79
N VAL A 19 4.77 -14.93 9.79
CA VAL A 19 5.24 -15.57 11.01
C VAL A 19 5.99 -14.53 11.83
N ASP A 20 5.65 -14.42 13.11
CA ASP A 20 6.33 -13.53 14.06
C ASP A 20 7.86 -13.75 14.00
N SER A 21 8.60 -12.66 13.98
CA SER A 21 10.06 -12.67 13.94
C SER A 21 10.70 -13.41 15.12
N VAL A 22 10.02 -13.46 16.28
CA VAL A 22 10.45 -14.25 17.44
C VAL A 22 10.38 -15.74 17.13
N LEU A 23 9.25 -16.20 16.57
CA LEU A 23 9.07 -17.60 16.17
C LEU A 23 10.07 -18.02 15.08
N VAL A 24 10.45 -17.12 14.17
CA VAL A 24 11.49 -17.39 13.17
C VAL A 24 12.82 -17.64 13.82
N ARG A 25 13.23 -16.81 14.80
CA ARG A 25 14.49 -16.98 15.53
C ARG A 25 14.50 -18.25 16.37
N GLU A 26 13.42 -18.53 17.09
CA GLU A 26 13.24 -19.77 17.85
C GLU A 26 13.38 -21.00 16.93
N ALA A 27 12.75 -20.97 15.76
CA ALA A 27 12.85 -22.06 14.78
C ALA A 27 14.29 -22.25 14.25
N VAL A 28 15.03 -21.16 14.01
CA VAL A 28 16.45 -21.21 13.60
C VAL A 28 17.30 -21.87 14.71
N GLU A 29 17.08 -21.48 15.97
CA GLU A 29 17.77 -22.06 17.13
C GLU A 29 17.41 -23.54 17.33
N GLU A 30 16.13 -23.91 17.31
CA GLU A 30 15.66 -25.29 17.48
C GLU A 30 16.17 -26.23 16.38
N LEU A 31 16.28 -25.72 15.14
CA LEU A 31 16.81 -26.48 14.01
C LEU A 31 18.34 -26.54 14.01
N GLY A 32 19.00 -25.79 14.88
CA GLY A 32 20.46 -25.71 14.98
C GLY A 32 21.10 -25.18 13.69
N LEU A 33 20.47 -24.18 13.06
CA LEU A 33 20.99 -23.54 11.85
C LEU A 33 22.03 -22.47 12.24
N ASP A 34 23.17 -22.50 11.58
CA ASP A 34 24.21 -21.48 11.72
C ASP A 34 24.05 -20.44 10.60
N CYS A 35 23.05 -19.58 10.73
CA CYS A 35 22.71 -18.58 9.74
C CYS A 35 22.34 -17.23 10.36
N GLU A 36 22.53 -16.16 9.60
CA GLU A 36 22.05 -14.83 9.97
C GLU A 36 20.51 -14.75 9.81
N VAL A 37 19.83 -14.08 10.75
CA VAL A 37 18.40 -13.72 10.62
C VAL A 37 18.27 -12.21 10.45
N LEU A 38 17.91 -11.78 9.25
CA LEU A 38 17.63 -10.39 8.93
C LEU A 38 16.12 -10.15 8.96
N THR A 39 15.66 -9.36 9.92
CA THR A 39 14.26 -8.96 10.03
C THR A 39 14.07 -7.58 9.43
N THR A 40 13.07 -7.42 8.52
CA THR A 40 12.61 -6.15 7.97
C THR A 40 11.33 -5.74 8.68
N ASP A 41 11.21 -4.45 8.98
CA ASP A 41 10.04 -3.86 9.65
C ASP A 41 9.78 -2.43 9.14
N PRO A 42 9.52 -2.26 7.82
CA PRO A 42 9.39 -0.95 7.23
C PRO A 42 8.02 -0.34 7.51
N HIS A 43 7.98 0.93 7.92
CA HIS A 43 6.78 1.72 8.13
C HIS A 43 6.64 2.87 7.10
N SER A 44 7.69 3.12 6.33
CA SER A 44 7.77 4.15 5.29
C SER A 44 8.46 3.62 4.04
N LEU A 45 8.38 4.36 2.94
CA LEU A 45 9.14 4.01 1.73
C LEU A 45 10.66 4.17 1.95
N ALA A 46 11.06 5.08 2.83
CA ALA A 46 12.47 5.23 3.21
C ALA A 46 13.00 3.96 3.89
N ASP A 47 12.22 3.36 4.80
CA ASP A 47 12.59 2.11 5.46
C ASP A 47 12.71 0.95 4.45
N VAL A 48 11.83 0.91 3.44
CA VAL A 48 11.93 -0.08 2.35
C VAL A 48 13.25 0.09 1.58
N PHE A 49 13.69 1.31 1.32
CA PHE A 49 14.97 1.56 0.66
C PHE A 49 16.15 1.14 1.53
N ASP A 50 16.07 1.39 2.83
CA ASP A 50 17.09 0.96 3.78
C ASP A 50 17.15 -0.57 3.89
N ASP A 51 15.99 -1.25 3.87
CA ASP A 51 15.93 -2.71 3.86
C ASP A 51 16.51 -3.32 2.58
N ILE A 52 16.30 -2.70 1.40
CA ILE A 52 16.97 -3.12 0.16
C ILE A 52 18.50 -3.05 0.34
N GLY A 53 19.00 -1.97 0.93
CA GLY A 53 20.44 -1.82 1.22
C GLY A 53 20.94 -2.87 2.21
N ARG A 54 20.18 -3.17 3.30
CA ARG A 54 20.51 -4.21 4.28
C ARG A 54 20.57 -5.60 3.63
N ILE A 55 19.59 -5.95 2.80
CA ILE A 55 19.58 -7.21 2.04
C ILE A 55 20.75 -7.26 1.07
N GLY A 56 21.07 -6.14 0.40
CA GLY A 56 22.23 -6.03 -0.50
C GLY A 56 23.53 -6.37 0.23
N ARG A 57 23.76 -5.79 1.41
CA ARG A 57 24.94 -6.08 2.24
C ARG A 57 24.98 -7.54 2.68
N ALA A 58 23.90 -8.06 3.23
CA ALA A 58 23.81 -9.43 3.72
C ALA A 58 24.02 -10.50 2.62
N THR A 59 23.76 -10.13 1.35
CA THR A 59 23.90 -11.02 0.20
C THR A 59 25.13 -10.72 -0.68
N GLY A 60 25.99 -9.75 -0.30
CA GLY A 60 27.15 -9.32 -1.09
C GLY A 60 26.77 -8.68 -2.43
N ARG A 61 25.65 -7.95 -2.46
CA ARG A 61 25.09 -7.29 -3.63
C ARG A 61 24.88 -5.77 -3.42
N GLU A 62 25.78 -5.13 -2.69
CA GLU A 62 25.67 -3.72 -2.29
C GLU A 62 25.53 -2.79 -3.49
N ASP A 63 26.43 -2.91 -4.48
CA ASP A 63 26.37 -2.08 -5.69
C ASP A 63 25.02 -2.19 -6.41
N ARG A 64 24.44 -3.39 -6.45
CA ARG A 64 23.15 -3.62 -7.08
C ARG A 64 22.01 -3.03 -6.25
N ALA A 65 22.07 -3.12 -4.93
CA ALA A 65 21.10 -2.50 -4.04
C ALA A 65 21.11 -0.98 -4.18
N ASP A 66 22.30 -0.37 -4.23
CA ASP A 66 22.46 1.07 -4.41
C ASP A 66 21.92 1.55 -5.76
N GLU A 67 22.18 0.83 -6.84
CA GLU A 67 21.62 1.10 -8.16
C GLU A 67 20.08 1.05 -8.15
N VAL A 68 19.50 0.01 -7.52
CA VAL A 68 18.05 -0.14 -7.42
C VAL A 68 17.44 1.01 -6.62
N VAL A 69 18.00 1.31 -5.44
CA VAL A 69 17.49 2.39 -4.58
C VAL A 69 17.59 3.75 -5.27
N SER A 70 18.72 4.03 -5.97
CA SER A 70 18.87 5.27 -6.74
C SER A 70 17.76 5.41 -7.79
N GLY A 71 17.54 4.37 -8.59
CA GLY A 71 16.49 4.37 -9.62
C GLY A 71 15.07 4.53 -9.05
N LEU A 72 14.80 3.93 -7.88
CA LEU A 72 13.52 4.08 -7.21
C LEU A 72 13.32 5.51 -6.68
N ARG A 73 14.35 6.10 -6.05
CA ARG A 73 14.31 7.50 -5.59
C ARG A 73 14.07 8.48 -6.73
N GLU A 74 14.73 8.32 -7.86
CA GLU A 74 14.50 9.16 -9.04
C GLU A 74 13.05 9.08 -9.54
N ARG A 75 12.41 7.93 -9.45
CA ARG A 75 10.99 7.76 -9.81
C ARG A 75 10.08 8.48 -8.83
N VAL A 76 10.34 8.35 -7.52
CA VAL A 76 9.60 9.06 -6.47
C VAL A 76 9.71 10.57 -6.67
N ASP A 77 10.93 11.09 -6.91
CA ASP A 77 11.17 12.52 -7.10
C ASP A 77 10.41 13.04 -8.30
N ARG A 78 10.39 12.30 -9.43
CA ARG A 78 9.59 12.68 -10.61
C ARG A 78 8.10 12.82 -10.31
N VAL A 79 7.53 11.94 -9.47
CA VAL A 79 6.11 12.06 -9.09
C VAL A 79 5.91 13.28 -8.21
N ARG A 80 6.75 13.47 -7.20
CA ARG A 80 6.67 14.59 -6.26
C ARG A 80 6.84 15.95 -6.96
N GLU A 81 7.79 16.07 -7.88
CA GLU A 81 7.99 17.29 -8.67
C GLU A 81 6.75 17.62 -9.52
N ARG A 82 6.13 16.61 -10.13
CA ARG A 82 4.93 16.80 -10.97
C ARG A 82 3.65 17.08 -10.17
N THR A 83 3.64 16.85 -8.87
CA THR A 83 2.50 17.12 -7.97
C THR A 83 2.73 18.33 -7.07
N ALA A 84 3.97 18.85 -6.99
CA ALA A 84 4.37 19.90 -6.08
C ALA A 84 3.61 21.23 -6.29
N ASP A 85 3.21 21.54 -7.51
CA ASP A 85 2.49 22.76 -7.89
C ASP A 85 0.98 22.71 -7.56
N ARG A 86 0.46 21.56 -7.09
CA ARG A 86 -0.97 21.45 -6.72
C ARG A 86 -1.21 22.15 -5.38
N PRO A 87 -2.04 23.21 -5.36
CA PRO A 87 -2.43 23.85 -4.11
C PRO A 87 -3.09 22.87 -3.14
N ALA A 88 -2.88 23.05 -1.85
CA ALA A 88 -3.48 22.17 -0.83
C ALA A 88 -5.01 22.08 -0.97
N ALA A 89 -5.67 23.21 -1.27
CA ALA A 89 -7.13 23.25 -1.46
C ALA A 89 -7.64 22.49 -2.71
N GLU A 90 -6.75 22.09 -3.62
CA GLU A 90 -7.10 21.31 -4.83
C GLU A 90 -6.72 19.82 -4.69
N ARG A 91 -6.13 19.45 -3.57
CA ARG A 91 -5.80 18.05 -3.28
C ARG A 91 -7.07 17.30 -2.89
N PRO A 92 -7.45 16.23 -3.59
CA PRO A 92 -8.62 15.46 -3.21
C PRO A 92 -8.39 14.75 -1.87
N ARG A 93 -9.40 14.74 -1.01
CA ARG A 93 -9.42 13.84 0.16
C ARG A 93 -9.48 12.40 -0.33
N VAL A 94 -8.54 11.58 0.10
CA VAL A 94 -8.41 10.19 -0.35
C VAL A 94 -8.63 9.24 0.83
N ALA A 95 -9.43 8.20 0.62
CA ALA A 95 -9.47 7.05 1.50
C ALA A 95 -8.87 5.83 0.77
N VAL A 96 -8.00 5.09 1.46
CA VAL A 96 -7.51 3.79 1.02
C VAL A 96 -7.96 2.77 2.05
N LEU A 97 -8.78 1.81 1.63
CA LEU A 97 -9.28 0.75 2.47
C LEU A 97 -8.48 -0.52 2.17
N ASP A 98 -7.75 -1.02 3.15
CA ASP A 98 -6.95 -2.23 3.06
C ASP A 98 -7.65 -3.47 3.65
N TRP A 99 -8.91 -3.28 4.11
CA TRP A 99 -9.84 -4.35 4.42
C TRP A 99 -11.29 -3.86 4.37
N THR A 100 -12.26 -4.77 4.11
CA THR A 100 -13.65 -4.44 3.83
C THR A 100 -14.61 -4.69 5.01
N ASP A 101 -14.35 -5.74 5.82
CA ASP A 101 -15.14 -6.03 7.02
C ASP A 101 -14.29 -6.77 8.09
N PRO A 102 -13.99 -6.12 9.26
CA PRO A 102 -14.26 -4.70 9.54
C PRO A 102 -13.54 -3.77 8.56
N VAL A 103 -14.12 -2.61 8.28
CA VAL A 103 -13.45 -1.61 7.44
C VAL A 103 -12.15 -1.18 8.10
N MET A 104 -11.05 -1.28 7.36
CA MET A 104 -9.75 -0.79 7.83
C MET A 104 -9.19 0.25 6.87
N THR A 105 -8.62 1.32 7.42
CA THR A 105 -7.88 2.31 6.64
C THR A 105 -6.40 2.00 6.64
N ALA A 106 -5.82 2.05 5.45
CA ALA A 106 -4.41 1.77 5.24
C ALA A 106 -3.50 2.76 5.97
N GLY A 107 -2.48 2.25 6.59
CA GLY A 107 -1.44 2.98 7.30
C GLY A 107 -0.06 2.79 6.67
N HIS A 108 0.98 2.73 7.53
CA HIS A 108 2.39 2.56 7.18
C HIS A 108 2.85 3.58 6.12
N TRP A 109 3.25 3.13 4.94
CA TRP A 109 3.68 3.96 3.80
C TRP A 109 2.53 4.59 3.00
N VAL A 110 1.28 4.10 3.16
CA VAL A 110 0.17 4.54 2.29
C VAL A 110 -0.16 6.03 2.44
N PRO A 111 -0.20 6.63 3.65
CA PRO A 111 -0.44 8.07 3.80
C PRO A 111 0.57 8.90 2.99
N GLU A 112 1.87 8.63 3.10
CA GLU A 112 2.89 9.38 2.36
C GLU A 112 2.80 9.17 0.85
N LEU A 113 2.47 7.95 0.38
CA LEU A 113 2.29 7.68 -1.05
C LEU A 113 1.11 8.50 -1.61
N VAL A 114 0.01 8.60 -0.88
CA VAL A 114 -1.16 9.41 -1.28
C VAL A 114 -0.79 10.89 -1.34
N GLU A 115 -0.07 11.40 -0.34
CA GLU A 115 0.36 12.79 -0.31
C GLU A 115 1.32 13.13 -1.46
N TRP A 116 2.28 12.25 -1.75
CA TRP A 116 3.20 12.42 -2.86
C TRP A 116 2.51 12.28 -4.23
N ALA A 117 1.47 11.47 -4.31
CA ALA A 117 0.61 11.38 -5.49
C ALA A 117 -0.30 12.60 -5.69
N GLY A 118 -0.26 13.59 -4.78
CA GLY A 118 -1.01 14.84 -4.85
C GLY A 118 -2.41 14.78 -4.23
N GLY A 119 -2.68 13.79 -3.37
CA GLY A 119 -3.89 13.70 -2.54
C GLY A 119 -3.70 14.30 -1.15
N GLU A 120 -4.76 14.25 -0.35
CA GLU A 120 -4.80 14.51 1.09
C GLU A 120 -5.25 13.24 1.81
N TYR A 121 -4.52 12.80 2.84
CA TYR A 121 -4.85 11.60 3.60
C TYR A 121 -5.06 11.90 5.07
N GLY A 122 -6.31 12.16 5.47
CA GLY A 122 -6.69 12.53 6.83
C GLY A 122 -7.09 11.34 7.74
N LEU A 123 -6.95 10.09 7.28
CA LEU A 123 -7.43 8.90 7.99
C LEU A 123 -6.34 8.18 8.80
N ALA A 124 -5.08 8.42 8.54
CA ALA A 124 -3.95 7.92 9.33
C ALA A 124 -2.73 8.83 9.15
N ASP A 125 -1.88 8.90 10.17
CA ASP A 125 -0.58 9.55 10.08
C ASP A 125 0.43 8.65 9.32
N PRO A 126 1.41 9.22 8.60
CA PRO A 126 2.50 8.47 8.00
C PRO A 126 3.21 7.59 9.03
N GLY A 127 3.49 6.34 8.69
CA GLY A 127 4.13 5.36 9.56
C GLY A 127 3.22 4.70 10.61
N ALA A 128 2.01 5.21 10.83
CA ALA A 128 1.05 4.57 11.73
C ALA A 128 0.51 3.27 11.14
N ALA A 129 0.25 2.26 11.98
CA ALA A 129 -0.33 1.00 11.51
C ALA A 129 -1.74 1.20 10.94
N SER A 130 -2.13 0.33 10.01
CA SER A 130 -3.51 0.20 9.56
C SER A 130 -4.44 -0.10 10.72
N ARG A 131 -5.63 0.48 10.73
CA ARG A 131 -6.56 0.32 11.85
C ARG A 131 -8.00 0.21 11.41
N PRO A 132 -8.83 -0.54 12.17
CA PRO A 132 -10.26 -0.57 11.94
C PRO A 132 -10.88 0.83 12.14
N ARG A 133 -11.90 1.11 11.34
CA ARG A 133 -12.69 2.34 11.40
C ARG A 133 -14.17 2.02 11.43
N GLU A 134 -14.91 2.81 12.18
CA GLU A 134 -16.35 2.81 12.05
C GLU A 134 -16.75 3.37 10.67
N TRP A 135 -17.71 2.73 10.02
CA TRP A 135 -18.18 3.18 8.70
C TRP A 135 -18.65 4.64 8.70
N ALA A 136 -19.19 5.10 9.83
CA ALA A 136 -19.60 6.49 10.01
C ALA A 136 -18.44 7.49 9.86
N GLU A 137 -17.21 7.12 10.29
CA GLU A 137 -16.02 7.97 10.15
C GLU A 137 -15.64 8.14 8.66
N ILE A 138 -15.76 7.07 7.86
CA ILE A 138 -15.52 7.14 6.41
C ILE A 138 -16.55 8.03 5.73
N ARG A 139 -17.82 7.95 6.15
CA ARG A 139 -18.90 8.80 5.62
C ARG A 139 -18.71 10.27 6.01
N GLU A 140 -18.28 10.55 7.23
CA GLU A 140 -18.01 11.92 7.70
C GLU A 140 -16.79 12.52 6.99
N TYR A 141 -15.76 11.72 6.75
CA TYR A 141 -14.57 12.13 5.99
C TYR A 141 -14.93 12.46 4.53
N ASP A 142 -15.93 11.79 3.97
CA ASP A 142 -16.45 11.93 2.60
C ASP A 142 -15.32 12.03 1.56
N PRO A 143 -14.60 10.94 1.29
CA PRO A 143 -13.48 10.96 0.35
C PRO A 143 -13.91 11.36 -1.06
N GLU A 144 -13.09 12.18 -1.73
CA GLU A 144 -13.26 12.57 -3.13
C GLU A 144 -12.59 11.57 -4.08
N ALA A 145 -11.72 10.72 -3.57
CA ALA A 145 -11.21 9.53 -4.24
C ALA A 145 -11.15 8.37 -3.23
N LEU A 146 -11.59 7.20 -3.65
CA LEU A 146 -11.62 5.99 -2.82
C LEU A 146 -10.87 4.86 -3.51
N VAL A 147 -9.92 4.27 -2.82
CA VAL A 147 -9.16 3.08 -3.25
C VAL A 147 -9.51 1.93 -2.33
N VAL A 148 -9.98 0.84 -2.91
CA VAL A 148 -10.26 -0.42 -2.19
C VAL A 148 -9.20 -1.43 -2.62
N ALA A 149 -8.31 -1.78 -1.71
CA ALA A 149 -7.16 -2.63 -1.94
C ALA A 149 -6.94 -3.60 -0.76
N PRO A 150 -7.82 -4.59 -0.54
CA PRO A 150 -7.72 -5.48 0.60
C PRO A 150 -6.41 -6.26 0.61
N CYS A 151 -5.84 -6.41 1.80
CA CYS A 151 -4.57 -7.09 1.98
C CYS A 151 -4.65 -8.54 1.49
N GLY A 152 -3.75 -8.90 0.57
CA GLY A 152 -3.69 -10.24 -0.01
C GLY A 152 -4.68 -10.51 -1.15
N PHE A 153 -5.60 -9.60 -1.47
CA PHE A 153 -6.55 -9.76 -2.56
C PHE A 153 -6.01 -9.18 -3.87
N ASP A 154 -6.15 -9.94 -4.94
CA ASP A 154 -6.07 -9.43 -6.30
C ASP A 154 -7.35 -8.66 -6.70
N LEU A 155 -7.40 -8.17 -7.93
CA LEU A 155 -8.56 -7.42 -8.40
C LEU A 155 -9.85 -8.24 -8.41
N ASP A 156 -9.81 -9.49 -8.84
CA ASP A 156 -11.01 -10.30 -8.97
C ASP A 156 -11.56 -10.64 -7.59
N GLN A 157 -10.69 -10.99 -6.63
CA GLN A 157 -11.07 -11.19 -5.23
C GLN A 157 -11.62 -9.90 -4.60
N THR A 158 -11.05 -8.74 -4.93
CA THR A 158 -11.56 -7.44 -4.45
C THR A 158 -13.00 -7.20 -4.96
N PHE A 159 -13.27 -7.50 -6.23
CA PHE A 159 -14.63 -7.37 -6.79
C PHE A 159 -15.62 -8.37 -6.20
N GLU A 160 -15.19 -9.61 -5.94
CA GLU A 160 -16.03 -10.64 -5.31
C GLU A 160 -16.48 -10.24 -3.89
N ASN A 161 -15.64 -9.51 -3.16
CA ASN A 161 -15.92 -9.05 -1.79
C ASN A 161 -16.41 -7.59 -1.70
N LEU A 162 -16.67 -6.95 -2.83
CA LEU A 162 -17.11 -5.55 -2.85
C LEU A 162 -18.46 -5.31 -2.16
N ALA A 163 -19.32 -6.34 -2.10
CA ALA A 163 -20.63 -6.24 -1.44
C ALA A 163 -20.51 -5.84 0.04
N ASP A 164 -19.44 -6.24 0.74
CA ASP A 164 -19.17 -5.86 2.14
C ASP A 164 -19.15 -4.33 2.33
N LEU A 165 -18.79 -3.59 1.30
CA LEU A 165 -18.77 -2.12 1.27
C LEU A 165 -20.00 -1.55 0.56
N ALA A 166 -20.35 -2.10 -0.60
CA ALA A 166 -21.39 -1.55 -1.49
C ALA A 166 -22.80 -1.64 -0.88
N ASP A 167 -23.04 -2.60 0.01
CA ASP A 167 -24.32 -2.77 0.71
C ASP A 167 -24.42 -1.92 1.99
N ARG A 168 -23.36 -1.20 2.38
CA ARG A 168 -23.39 -0.32 3.55
C ARG A 168 -24.22 0.93 3.30
N GLU A 169 -24.97 1.34 4.31
CA GLU A 169 -25.76 2.57 4.24
C GLU A 169 -24.88 3.79 3.94
N GLY A 170 -25.26 4.57 2.91
CA GLY A 170 -24.56 5.78 2.49
C GLY A 170 -23.34 5.52 1.60
N TRP A 171 -23.05 4.29 1.19
CA TRP A 171 -22.01 4.01 0.20
C TRP A 171 -22.19 4.81 -1.08
N ALA A 172 -23.42 4.77 -1.65
CA ALA A 172 -23.74 5.47 -2.88
C ALA A 172 -23.72 7.01 -2.76
N ASP A 173 -23.74 7.52 -1.53
CA ASP A 173 -23.74 8.96 -1.23
C ASP A 173 -22.30 9.53 -1.13
N LEU A 174 -21.29 8.68 -0.96
CA LEU A 174 -19.89 9.11 -0.93
C LEU A 174 -19.55 9.87 -2.22
N THR A 175 -18.86 11.00 -2.07
CA THR A 175 -18.44 11.83 -3.21
C THR A 175 -17.63 11.03 -4.22
N ALA A 176 -16.67 10.20 -3.78
CA ALA A 176 -15.89 9.35 -4.66
C ALA A 176 -16.74 8.38 -5.50
N VAL A 177 -17.80 7.79 -4.92
CA VAL A 177 -18.69 6.84 -5.61
C VAL A 177 -19.58 7.57 -6.60
N ARG A 178 -20.18 8.69 -6.20
CA ARG A 178 -21.05 9.51 -7.07
C ARG A 178 -20.33 10.05 -8.29
N GLU A 179 -19.08 10.46 -8.11
CA GLU A 179 -18.25 11.03 -9.17
C GLU A 179 -17.52 9.96 -10.02
N GLY A 180 -17.60 8.67 -9.61
CA GLY A 180 -16.92 7.58 -10.31
C GLY A 180 -15.41 7.59 -10.09
N ARG A 181 -14.98 8.07 -8.94
CA ARG A 181 -13.57 8.10 -8.46
C ARG A 181 -13.32 7.07 -7.36
N ALA A 182 -14.12 6.02 -7.31
CA ALA A 182 -13.89 4.86 -6.49
C ALA A 182 -13.26 3.75 -7.36
N TYR A 183 -12.19 3.13 -6.86
CA TYR A 183 -11.39 2.17 -7.61
C TYR A 183 -11.11 0.93 -6.77
N ALA A 184 -11.20 -0.26 -7.39
CA ALA A 184 -10.55 -1.46 -6.89
C ALA A 184 -9.11 -1.46 -7.39
N VAL A 185 -8.17 -1.80 -6.51
CA VAL A 185 -6.74 -1.94 -6.83
C VAL A 185 -6.27 -3.30 -6.36
N ASP A 186 -5.39 -3.93 -7.11
CA ASP A 186 -4.72 -5.17 -6.71
C ASP A 186 -3.83 -4.91 -5.49
N GLY A 187 -4.41 -5.14 -4.29
CA GLY A 187 -3.72 -4.98 -3.02
C GLY A 187 -2.61 -6.00 -2.82
N HIS A 188 -2.78 -7.21 -3.38
CA HIS A 188 -1.81 -8.29 -3.23
C HIS A 188 -0.44 -7.95 -3.82
N HIS A 189 -0.41 -7.33 -5.01
CA HIS A 189 0.84 -7.09 -5.71
C HIS A 189 1.42 -5.70 -5.48
N TYR A 190 0.60 -4.70 -5.11
CA TYR A 190 1.03 -3.31 -5.09
C TYR A 190 1.04 -2.67 -3.70
N LEU A 191 -0.10 -2.35 -3.12
CA LEU A 191 -0.17 -1.49 -1.94
C LEU A 191 0.22 -2.15 -0.61
N ASN A 192 0.02 -3.47 -0.48
CA ASN A 192 0.09 -4.15 0.82
C ASN A 192 1.37 -4.96 1.05
N ARG A 193 2.40 -4.77 0.21
CA ARG A 193 3.68 -5.48 0.37
C ARG A 193 4.86 -4.52 0.37
N PRO A 194 5.66 -4.47 1.45
CA PRO A 194 6.84 -3.63 1.52
C PRO A 194 7.91 -4.13 0.56
N GLY A 195 8.13 -3.38 -0.51
CA GLY A 195 9.14 -3.72 -1.51
C GLY A 195 9.23 -2.69 -2.63
N PRO A 196 10.08 -2.91 -3.64
CA PRO A 196 10.31 -1.95 -4.74
C PRO A 196 9.05 -1.53 -5.49
N ARG A 197 8.02 -2.39 -5.54
CA ARG A 197 6.73 -2.10 -6.21
C ARG A 197 5.90 -1.00 -5.52
N LEU A 198 6.25 -0.58 -4.30
CA LEU A 198 5.59 0.58 -3.70
C LEU A 198 5.82 1.86 -4.51
N VAL A 199 6.91 1.94 -5.28
CA VAL A 199 7.11 3.04 -6.22
C VAL A 199 6.17 2.92 -7.44
N ASP A 200 5.89 1.71 -7.92
CA ASP A 200 4.84 1.49 -8.93
C ASP A 200 3.47 1.90 -8.36
N SER A 201 3.20 1.55 -7.09
CA SER A 201 1.98 1.94 -6.38
C SER A 201 1.82 3.46 -6.29
N LEU A 202 2.90 4.19 -6.00
CA LEU A 202 2.91 5.65 -6.02
C LEU A 202 2.54 6.20 -7.40
N GLU A 203 3.15 5.68 -8.47
CA GLU A 203 2.86 6.10 -9.85
C GLU A 203 1.39 5.80 -10.23
N HIS A 204 0.87 4.64 -9.82
CA HIS A 204 -0.53 4.27 -10.04
C HIS A 204 -1.50 5.19 -9.29
N LEU A 205 -1.23 5.48 -8.01
CA LEU A 205 -2.01 6.45 -7.24
C LEU A 205 -1.99 7.83 -7.91
N ALA A 206 -0.82 8.29 -8.38
CA ALA A 206 -0.73 9.56 -9.10
C ALA A 206 -1.58 9.55 -10.38
N GLY A 207 -1.64 8.44 -11.11
CA GLY A 207 -2.52 8.25 -12.27
C GLY A 207 -4.01 8.33 -11.93
N LEU A 208 -4.42 7.74 -10.80
CA LEU A 208 -5.81 7.79 -10.33
C LEU A 208 -6.20 9.17 -9.80
N LEU A 209 -5.31 9.86 -9.09
CA LEU A 209 -5.59 11.13 -8.42
C LEU A 209 -5.41 12.35 -9.35
N SER A 210 -4.62 12.20 -10.42
CA SER A 210 -4.24 13.28 -11.33
C SER A 210 -4.33 12.86 -12.80
N PRO A 211 -5.54 12.43 -13.27
CA PRO A 211 -5.71 12.03 -14.65
C PRO A 211 -5.32 13.18 -15.60
N GLY A 212 -4.57 12.85 -16.65
CA GLY A 212 -4.02 13.81 -17.61
C GLY A 212 -2.64 14.39 -17.24
N ARG A 213 -2.20 14.29 -15.97
CA ARG A 213 -0.81 14.53 -15.56
C ARG A 213 0.03 13.27 -15.58
N PHE A 214 -0.59 12.14 -15.23
CA PHE A 214 0.04 10.83 -15.19
C PHE A 214 -0.79 9.84 -16.02
N ASP A 215 -0.14 8.78 -16.48
CA ASP A 215 -0.81 7.70 -17.18
C ASP A 215 -1.74 6.96 -16.20
N ALA A 216 -2.90 6.54 -16.69
CA ALA A 216 -3.79 5.71 -15.91
C ALA A 216 -3.12 4.34 -15.62
N PRO A 217 -3.32 3.77 -14.42
CA PRO A 217 -2.84 2.42 -14.16
C PRO A 217 -3.44 1.42 -15.15
N PRO A 218 -2.71 0.33 -15.47
CA PRO A 218 -3.22 -0.76 -16.29
C PRO A 218 -4.50 -1.36 -15.71
N ALA A 219 -5.38 -1.89 -16.55
CA ALA A 219 -6.68 -2.43 -16.14
C ALA A 219 -6.58 -3.72 -15.30
N ASP A 220 -5.43 -4.37 -15.28
CA ASP A 220 -5.10 -5.49 -14.39
C ASP A 220 -4.53 -5.04 -13.03
N VAL A 221 -4.23 -3.76 -12.87
CA VAL A 221 -3.78 -3.15 -11.61
C VAL A 221 -4.93 -2.44 -10.89
N ALA A 222 -5.69 -1.63 -11.61
CA ALA A 222 -6.79 -0.85 -11.05
C ALA A 222 -7.97 -0.76 -12.01
N ARG A 223 -9.18 -0.90 -11.47
CA ARG A 223 -10.43 -0.73 -12.21
C ARG A 223 -11.40 0.17 -11.44
N PRO A 224 -12.14 1.06 -12.13
CA PRO A 224 -13.18 1.85 -11.47
C PRO A 224 -14.28 0.93 -10.96
N LEU A 225 -14.78 1.22 -9.76
CA LEU A 225 -15.97 0.60 -9.22
C LEU A 225 -17.18 1.19 -9.95
N ALA A 226 -18.07 0.33 -10.44
CA ALA A 226 -19.25 0.79 -11.15
C ALA A 226 -20.09 1.71 -10.24
N ARG A 227 -20.58 2.82 -10.80
CA ARG A 227 -21.56 3.65 -10.10
C ARG A 227 -22.75 2.78 -9.74
N THR A 228 -22.97 2.57 -8.45
CA THR A 228 -24.18 1.88 -8.01
C THR A 228 -25.37 2.74 -8.42
N ARG A 229 -26.20 2.27 -9.36
CA ARG A 229 -27.44 2.97 -9.70
C ARG A 229 -28.28 2.93 -8.43
N ALA A 230 -28.61 4.10 -7.89
CA ALA A 230 -29.61 4.21 -6.83
C ALA A 230 -30.88 3.46 -7.30
N ARG A 231 -31.32 2.48 -6.50
CA ARG A 231 -32.58 1.78 -6.73
C ARG A 231 -33.74 2.64 -6.27
#